data_b4c7774d1c656730ea45d85dce1a3698
#
_entry.id   b4c7774d1c656730ea45d85dce1a3698
#
_cell.length_a   1.000
_cell.length_b   1.000
_cell.length_c   1.000
_cell.angle_alpha   90.00
_cell.angle_beta   90.00
_cell.angle_gamma   90.00
#
_symmetry.space_group_name_H-M   'P 1'
#
loop_
_entity.id
_entity.type
_entity.pdbx_description
1 polymer ?
#
loop_
_entity_poly.entity_id
_entity_poly.type
_entity_poly.pdbx_seq_one_letter_code
_entity_poly.pdbx_strand_id
1 'polypeptide(L)'
;EATARRALEITQRWAVRSLKARGDSPQSMFAIVQGALYPHLRKQSADGLTQLPFDGFAIGGLAVGEEKSQREDTCEVAAAMLPADRPRYLMGVGTPLDLLEAVHRGVDMFDCIIPNKVAQFGTAFTSRGLLQLRRSVYKFSDEKLDPACGCPVCRKYSDRKSVV
;
A
#
# COMPACT_ATOMS: atom_id res chain seq x y z
N GLU A 1 -24.09 2.44 0.60
CA GLU A 1 -23.97 1.42 1.63
C GLU A 1 -24.40 0.03 1.12
N ALA A 2 -25.59 -0.12 0.54
CA ALA A 2 -26.12 -1.42 0.06
C ALA A 2 -25.14 -2.14 -0.87
N THR A 3 -24.52 -1.43 -1.82
CA THR A 3 -23.50 -1.98 -2.73
C THR A 3 -22.26 -2.46 -1.97
N ALA A 4 -21.79 -1.69 -0.98
CA ALA A 4 -20.64 -2.06 -0.17
C ALA A 4 -20.92 -3.32 0.66
N ARG A 5 -22.11 -3.44 1.25
CA ARG A 5 -22.57 -4.62 1.99
C ARG A 5 -22.60 -5.86 1.10
N ARG A 6 -23.19 -5.76 -0.09
CA ARG A 6 -23.23 -6.87 -1.05
C ARG A 6 -21.82 -7.31 -1.49
N ALA A 7 -20.92 -6.36 -1.74
CA ALA A 7 -19.55 -6.64 -2.10
C ALA A 7 -18.79 -7.37 -0.96
N LEU A 8 -19.01 -6.95 0.29
CA LEU A 8 -18.47 -7.60 1.48
C LEU A 8 -18.92 -9.06 1.58
N GLU A 9 -20.22 -9.33 1.44
CA GLU A 9 -20.77 -10.69 1.50
C GLU A 9 -20.17 -11.60 0.40
N ILE A 10 -19.97 -11.07 -0.80
CA ILE A 10 -19.29 -11.77 -1.88
C ILE A 10 -17.84 -12.07 -1.49
N THR A 11 -17.13 -11.09 -0.96
CA THR A 11 -15.73 -11.23 -0.53
C THR A 11 -15.58 -12.32 0.53
N GLN A 12 -16.46 -12.37 1.54
CA GLN A 12 -16.42 -13.41 2.57
C GLN A 12 -16.63 -14.81 2.00
N ARG A 13 -17.58 -14.98 1.08
CA ARG A 13 -17.77 -16.27 0.40
C ARG A 13 -16.55 -16.68 -0.43
N TRP A 14 -15.92 -15.73 -1.09
CA TRP A 14 -14.70 -15.99 -1.87
C TRP A 14 -13.51 -16.31 -0.98
N ALA A 15 -13.39 -15.70 0.18
CA ALA A 15 -12.35 -15.99 1.16
C ALA A 15 -12.35 -17.48 1.55
N VAL A 16 -13.53 -18.03 1.91
CA VAL A 16 -13.70 -19.46 2.23
C VAL A 16 -13.35 -20.34 1.03
N ARG A 17 -13.80 -19.98 -0.17
CA ARG A 17 -13.48 -20.74 -1.40
C ARG A 17 -11.99 -20.72 -1.71
N SER A 18 -11.33 -19.59 -1.51
CA SER A 18 -9.88 -19.44 -1.73
C SER A 18 -9.07 -20.30 -0.78
N LEU A 19 -9.42 -20.31 0.51
CA LEU A 19 -8.79 -21.21 1.49
C LEU A 19 -8.96 -22.69 1.11
N LYS A 20 -10.16 -23.07 0.70
CA LYS A 20 -10.40 -24.45 0.24
C LYS A 20 -9.57 -24.79 -0.99
N ALA A 21 -9.44 -23.85 -1.93
CA ALA A 21 -8.66 -24.06 -3.16
C ALA A 21 -7.14 -24.07 -2.90
N ARG A 22 -6.67 -23.31 -1.89
CA ARG A 22 -5.27 -23.34 -1.45
C ARG A 22 -4.87 -24.74 -0.97
N GLY A 23 -5.74 -25.44 -0.22
CA GLY A 23 -5.42 -26.73 0.38
C GLY A 23 -4.15 -26.68 1.23
N ASP A 24 -3.27 -27.66 1.04
CA ASP A 24 -2.00 -27.79 1.78
C ASP A 24 -0.83 -26.99 1.16
N SER A 25 -1.10 -26.02 0.28
CA SER A 25 -0.05 -25.19 -0.29
C SER A 25 0.72 -24.43 0.80
N PRO A 26 2.07 -24.40 0.78
CA PRO A 26 2.89 -23.69 1.75
C PRO A 26 2.88 -22.17 1.57
N GLN A 27 2.24 -21.66 0.52
CA GLN A 27 2.17 -20.23 0.25
C GLN A 27 1.26 -19.52 1.25
N SER A 28 1.72 -18.38 1.76
CA SER A 28 0.90 -17.51 2.61
C SER A 28 -0.28 -16.93 1.83
N MET A 29 -1.44 -16.88 2.48
CA MET A 29 -2.65 -16.31 1.92
C MET A 29 -3.21 -15.24 2.84
N PHE A 30 -3.54 -14.08 2.24
CA PHE A 30 -4.10 -12.94 2.96
C PHE A 30 -5.59 -12.80 2.66
N ALA A 31 -6.39 -12.55 3.70
CA ALA A 31 -7.77 -12.10 3.54
C ALA A 31 -7.81 -10.58 3.30
N ILE A 32 -8.80 -10.13 2.54
CA ILE A 32 -8.98 -8.70 2.26
C ILE A 32 -10.23 -8.20 2.99
N VAL A 33 -10.03 -7.33 3.98
CA VAL A 33 -11.10 -6.65 4.71
C VAL A 33 -11.68 -5.55 3.84
N GLN A 34 -12.97 -5.65 3.57
CA GLN A 34 -13.75 -4.69 2.78
C GLN A 34 -14.74 -3.93 3.67
N GLY A 35 -15.45 -2.95 3.11
CA GLY A 35 -16.49 -2.19 3.83
C GLY A 35 -16.54 -0.71 3.46
N ALA A 36 -15.78 -0.30 2.43
CA ALA A 36 -15.65 1.11 2.02
C ALA A 36 -15.28 2.01 3.23
N LEU A 37 -15.95 3.15 3.41
CA LEU A 37 -15.74 4.06 4.54
C LEU A 37 -16.72 3.81 5.71
N TYR A 38 -17.39 2.64 5.73
CA TYR A 38 -18.39 2.32 6.76
C TYR A 38 -17.76 1.45 7.87
N PRO A 39 -17.52 2.00 9.10
CA PRO A 39 -16.85 1.26 10.17
C PRO A 39 -17.55 -0.04 10.57
N HIS A 40 -18.88 -0.05 10.61
CA HIS A 40 -19.65 -1.23 10.95
C HIS A 40 -19.53 -2.36 9.90
N LEU A 41 -19.42 -2.00 8.61
CA LEU A 41 -19.17 -2.99 7.56
C LEU A 41 -17.73 -3.51 7.64
N ARG A 42 -16.76 -2.65 7.92
CA ARG A 42 -15.37 -3.10 8.15
C ARG A 42 -15.27 -4.03 9.34
N LYS A 43 -15.98 -3.71 10.43
CA LYS A 43 -16.04 -4.60 11.59
C LYS A 43 -16.65 -5.95 11.22
N GLN A 44 -17.77 -5.97 10.54
CA GLN A 44 -18.41 -7.21 10.07
C GLN A 44 -17.45 -8.03 9.18
N SER A 45 -16.70 -7.36 8.30
CA SER A 45 -15.70 -8.00 7.45
C SER A 45 -14.55 -8.60 8.26
N ALA A 46 -13.97 -7.82 9.16
CA ALA A 46 -12.87 -8.25 10.01
C ALA A 46 -13.28 -9.42 10.91
N ASP A 47 -14.42 -9.32 11.62
CA ASP A 47 -14.93 -10.36 12.50
C ASP A 47 -15.10 -11.72 11.77
N GLY A 48 -15.62 -11.68 10.54
CA GLY A 48 -15.80 -12.91 9.75
C GLY A 48 -14.50 -13.49 9.20
N LEU A 49 -13.56 -12.65 8.78
CA LEU A 49 -12.31 -13.11 8.17
C LEU A 49 -11.26 -13.54 9.19
N THR A 50 -11.21 -12.91 10.38
CA THR A 50 -10.24 -13.25 11.43
C THR A 50 -10.52 -14.60 12.11
N GLN A 51 -11.72 -15.16 11.92
CA GLN A 51 -12.04 -16.53 12.36
C GLN A 51 -11.49 -17.60 11.39
N LEU A 52 -10.98 -17.22 10.25
CA LEU A 52 -10.46 -18.14 9.24
C LEU A 52 -8.93 -18.18 9.29
N PRO A 53 -8.30 -19.32 8.93
CA PRO A 53 -6.86 -19.52 9.05
C PRO A 53 -6.06 -18.82 7.93
N PHE A 54 -6.18 -17.51 7.83
CA PHE A 54 -5.35 -16.68 6.97
C PHE A 54 -4.02 -16.33 7.65
N ASP A 55 -2.97 -16.19 6.87
CA ASP A 55 -1.62 -15.86 7.34
C ASP A 55 -1.45 -14.37 7.62
N GLY A 56 -2.30 -13.52 7.04
CA GLY A 56 -2.33 -12.09 7.22
C GLY A 56 -3.61 -11.46 6.67
N PHE A 57 -3.74 -10.14 6.85
CA PHE A 57 -4.95 -9.41 6.48
C PHE A 57 -4.61 -8.14 5.70
N ALA A 58 -5.29 -7.94 4.57
CA ALA A 58 -5.19 -6.72 3.79
C ALA A 58 -6.36 -5.79 4.08
N ILE A 59 -6.09 -4.49 4.11
CA ILE A 59 -7.07 -3.42 4.19
C ILE A 59 -7.35 -2.97 2.75
N GLY A 60 -8.46 -3.45 2.19
CA GLY A 60 -8.87 -3.16 0.82
C GLY A 60 -9.94 -2.08 0.72
N GLY A 61 -10.23 -1.66 -0.52
CA GLY A 61 -11.29 -0.70 -0.83
C GLY A 61 -11.03 0.71 -0.30
N LEU A 62 -9.76 1.10 -0.23
CA LEU A 62 -9.27 2.45 0.02
C LEU A 62 -8.40 2.92 -1.17
N ALA A 63 -8.06 4.19 -1.23
CA ALA A 63 -7.33 4.84 -2.34
C ALA A 63 -8.08 4.75 -3.69
N VAL A 64 -9.41 4.83 -3.65
CA VAL A 64 -10.29 4.73 -4.83
C VAL A 64 -11.11 6.00 -5.09
N GLY A 65 -10.76 7.13 -4.45
CA GLY A 65 -11.38 8.44 -4.67
C GLY A 65 -11.88 9.16 -3.41
N GLU A 66 -11.66 8.58 -2.24
CA GLU A 66 -11.93 9.24 -0.96
C GLU A 66 -10.88 10.29 -0.64
N GLU A 67 -11.22 11.21 0.27
CA GLU A 67 -10.29 12.19 0.81
C GLU A 67 -9.20 11.52 1.66
N LYS A 68 -8.01 12.14 1.71
CA LYS A 68 -6.85 11.60 2.44
C LYS A 68 -7.16 11.32 3.90
N SER A 69 -7.80 12.27 4.59
CA SER A 69 -8.18 12.11 6.00
C SER A 69 -9.11 10.92 6.22
N GLN A 70 -10.14 10.77 5.38
CA GLN A 70 -11.06 9.64 5.44
C GLN A 70 -10.35 8.29 5.27
N ARG A 71 -9.37 8.23 4.35
CA ARG A 71 -8.55 7.04 4.14
C ARG A 71 -7.73 6.71 5.37
N GLU A 72 -7.07 7.71 5.96
CA GLU A 72 -6.22 7.55 7.15
C GLU A 72 -7.04 7.08 8.35
N ASP A 73 -8.16 7.75 8.65
CA ASP A 73 -9.07 7.38 9.74
C ASP A 73 -9.64 5.96 9.55
N THR A 74 -10.05 5.64 8.31
CA THR A 74 -10.59 4.30 8.01
C THR A 74 -9.51 3.23 8.10
N CYS A 75 -8.27 3.54 7.71
CA CYS A 75 -7.13 2.65 7.84
C CYS A 75 -6.85 2.34 9.31
N GLU A 76 -6.82 3.36 10.19
CA GLU A 76 -6.62 3.21 11.63
C GLU A 76 -7.69 2.31 12.26
N VAL A 77 -8.96 2.62 12.00
CA VAL A 77 -10.09 1.82 12.47
C VAL A 77 -9.99 0.37 11.98
N ALA A 78 -9.65 0.15 10.71
CA ALA A 78 -9.54 -1.19 10.16
C ALA A 78 -8.34 -1.95 10.74
N ALA A 79 -7.17 -1.30 10.87
CA ALA A 79 -5.98 -1.91 11.46
C ALA A 79 -6.20 -2.34 12.92
N ALA A 80 -6.91 -1.53 13.69
CA ALA A 80 -7.25 -1.85 15.09
C ALA A 80 -8.18 -3.07 15.24
N MET A 81 -8.93 -3.44 14.19
CA MET A 81 -9.81 -4.61 14.19
C MET A 81 -9.07 -5.92 13.84
N LEU A 82 -7.82 -5.83 13.39
CA LEU A 82 -7.04 -6.96 12.91
C LEU A 82 -6.07 -7.48 13.97
N PRO A 83 -5.78 -8.80 14.01
CA PRO A 83 -4.84 -9.38 14.95
C PRO A 83 -3.46 -8.72 14.88
N ALA A 84 -2.86 -8.45 16.04
CA ALA A 84 -1.55 -7.80 16.13
C ALA A 84 -0.38 -8.76 15.81
N ASP A 85 -0.64 -10.07 15.90
CA ASP A 85 0.33 -11.13 15.60
C ASP A 85 0.33 -11.58 14.13
N ARG A 86 -0.42 -10.89 13.27
CA ARG A 86 -0.53 -11.18 11.84
C ARG A 86 -0.20 -9.93 11.01
N PRO A 87 0.50 -10.07 9.87
CA PRO A 87 0.81 -8.94 9.00
C PRO A 87 -0.44 -8.22 8.50
N ARG A 88 -0.42 -6.89 8.54
CA ARG A 88 -1.47 -6.00 8.04
C ARG A 88 -0.98 -5.29 6.80
N TYR A 89 -1.68 -5.43 5.71
CA TYR A 89 -1.28 -4.97 4.40
C TYR A 89 -2.24 -3.90 3.87
N LEU A 90 -1.75 -2.68 3.63
CA LEU A 90 -2.53 -1.60 3.00
C LEU A 90 -2.25 -1.59 1.50
N MET A 91 -3.29 -1.87 0.71
CA MET A 91 -3.19 -2.04 -0.74
C MET A 91 -3.19 -0.70 -1.48
N GLY A 92 -2.28 -0.54 -2.45
CA GLY A 92 -2.28 0.56 -3.41
C GLY A 92 -1.88 1.93 -2.87
N VAL A 93 -1.31 2.01 -1.68
CA VAL A 93 -0.90 3.26 -1.01
C VAL A 93 0.61 3.29 -0.81
N GLY A 94 1.28 4.40 -1.15
CA GLY A 94 2.73 4.40 -1.03
C GLY A 94 3.47 5.69 -1.41
N THR A 95 2.90 6.88 -1.19
CA THR A 95 3.78 8.06 -1.10
C THR A 95 4.59 7.97 0.20
N PRO A 96 5.79 8.58 0.29
CA PRO A 96 6.61 8.52 1.50
C PRO A 96 5.86 8.92 2.77
N LEU A 97 5.03 9.97 2.70
CA LEU A 97 4.24 10.42 3.84
C LEU A 97 3.11 9.44 4.17
N ASP A 98 2.41 8.91 3.15
CA ASP A 98 1.35 7.93 3.36
C ASP A 98 1.87 6.65 4.03
N LEU A 99 3.11 6.22 3.69
CA LEU A 99 3.75 5.07 4.34
C LEU A 99 3.97 5.32 5.83
N LEU A 100 4.55 6.47 6.18
CA LEU A 100 4.78 6.84 7.58
C LEU A 100 3.49 6.91 8.38
N GLU A 101 2.47 7.56 7.82
CA GLU A 101 1.14 7.68 8.43
C GLU A 101 0.47 6.32 8.63
N ALA A 102 0.58 5.43 7.65
CA ALA A 102 -0.02 4.10 7.75
C ALA A 102 0.74 3.17 8.71
N VAL A 103 2.08 3.24 8.76
CA VAL A 103 2.89 2.52 9.76
C VAL A 103 2.53 2.97 11.17
N HIS A 104 2.37 4.29 11.39
CA HIS A 104 1.92 4.83 12.67
C HIS A 104 0.56 4.26 13.11
N ARG A 105 -0.30 3.93 12.14
CA ARG A 105 -1.63 3.31 12.35
C ARG A 105 -1.62 1.78 12.39
N GLY A 106 -0.43 1.17 12.42
CA GLY A 106 -0.27 -0.28 12.61
C GLY A 106 -0.32 -1.12 11.32
N VAL A 107 0.04 -0.55 10.18
CA VAL A 107 0.20 -1.28 8.92
C VAL A 107 1.66 -1.72 8.74
N ASP A 108 1.87 -2.95 8.24
CA ASP A 108 3.18 -3.58 8.11
C ASP A 108 3.65 -3.69 6.65
N MET A 109 2.73 -3.78 5.70
CA MET A 109 3.03 -4.09 4.30
C MET A 109 2.32 -3.14 3.34
N PHE A 110 2.97 -2.87 2.20
CA PHE A 110 2.49 -1.93 1.19
C PHE A 110 2.81 -2.39 -0.23
N ASP A 111 1.99 -1.99 -1.18
CA ASP A 111 2.35 -1.91 -2.60
C ASP A 111 1.94 -0.55 -3.16
N CYS A 112 2.68 -0.03 -4.12
CA CYS A 112 2.31 1.22 -4.76
C CYS A 112 2.93 1.38 -6.14
N ILE A 113 2.15 1.87 -7.09
CA ILE A 113 2.63 2.19 -8.44
C ILE A 113 3.32 3.55 -8.52
N ILE A 114 3.19 4.41 -7.51
CA ILE A 114 3.64 5.82 -7.57
C ILE A 114 5.12 5.95 -7.93
N PRO A 115 6.06 5.19 -7.35
CA PRO A 115 7.47 5.30 -7.72
C PRO A 115 7.70 5.07 -9.23
N ASN A 116 7.10 4.02 -9.79
CA ASN A 116 7.19 3.74 -11.22
C ASN A 116 6.47 4.80 -12.07
N LYS A 117 5.28 5.22 -11.64
CA LYS A 117 4.50 6.25 -12.35
C LYS A 117 5.27 7.57 -12.43
N VAL A 118 5.82 8.06 -11.33
CA VAL A 118 6.56 9.33 -11.36
C VAL A 118 7.89 9.20 -12.10
N ALA A 119 8.55 8.05 -12.05
CA ALA A 119 9.77 7.78 -12.80
C ALA A 119 9.56 7.86 -14.32
N GLN A 120 8.41 7.38 -14.83
CA GLN A 120 8.04 7.53 -16.25
C GLN A 120 7.99 9.00 -16.71
N PHE A 121 7.71 9.93 -15.80
CA PHE A 121 7.73 11.36 -16.05
C PHE A 121 9.07 12.02 -15.68
N GLY A 122 10.10 11.24 -15.39
CA GLY A 122 11.43 11.72 -15.03
C GLY A 122 11.49 12.36 -13.64
N THR A 123 10.66 11.88 -12.72
CA THR A 123 10.65 12.34 -11.32
C THR A 123 11.20 11.25 -10.40
N ALA A 124 12.07 11.63 -9.46
CA ALA A 124 12.58 10.75 -8.43
C ALA A 124 12.27 11.31 -7.03
N PHE A 125 12.00 10.41 -6.08
CA PHE A 125 11.97 10.75 -4.66
C PHE A 125 13.41 10.73 -4.13
N THR A 126 13.80 11.79 -3.43
CA THR A 126 15.13 11.92 -2.80
C THR A 126 15.00 12.38 -1.35
N SER A 127 16.09 12.31 -0.58
CA SER A 127 16.14 12.84 0.78
C SER A 127 15.86 14.36 0.87
N ARG A 128 15.98 15.06 -0.25
CA ARG A 128 15.70 16.50 -0.38
C ARG A 128 14.34 16.81 -1.02
N GLY A 129 13.49 15.80 -1.24
CA GLY A 129 12.18 15.92 -1.88
C GLY A 129 12.15 15.38 -3.30
N LEU A 130 11.18 15.85 -4.11
CA LEU A 130 11.00 15.42 -5.49
C LEU A 130 12.01 16.08 -6.42
N LEU A 131 12.75 15.27 -7.15
CA LEU A 131 13.71 15.70 -8.17
C LEU A 131 13.11 15.51 -9.58
N GLN A 132 13.02 16.57 -10.37
CA GLN A 132 12.53 16.55 -11.75
C GLN A 132 13.73 16.47 -12.72
N LEU A 133 14.13 15.26 -13.08
CA LEU A 133 15.33 14.99 -13.87
C LEU A 133 15.30 15.58 -15.29
N ARG A 134 14.10 15.83 -15.85
CA ARG A 134 13.93 16.43 -17.19
C ARG A 134 14.24 17.92 -17.24
N ARG A 135 14.48 18.57 -16.11
CA ARG A 135 14.83 20.00 -16.10
C ARG A 135 16.20 20.21 -16.70
N SER A 136 16.35 21.28 -17.52
CA SER A 136 17.60 21.62 -18.22
C SER A 136 18.80 21.83 -17.28
N VAL A 137 18.56 22.20 -16.03
CA VAL A 137 19.60 22.37 -15.00
C VAL A 137 20.41 21.09 -14.76
N TYR A 138 19.81 19.90 -14.97
CA TYR A 138 20.47 18.62 -14.78
C TYR A 138 21.16 18.08 -16.03
N LYS A 139 21.02 18.75 -17.20
CA LYS A 139 21.56 18.30 -18.48
C LYS A 139 23.08 18.02 -18.45
N PHE A 140 23.82 18.76 -17.66
CA PHE A 140 25.27 18.67 -17.52
C PHE A 140 25.72 18.40 -16.08
N SER A 141 24.81 18.00 -15.21
CA SER A 141 25.11 17.68 -13.82
C SER A 141 25.83 16.34 -13.71
N ASP A 142 26.92 16.32 -12.96
CA ASP A 142 27.62 15.09 -12.57
C ASP A 142 27.36 14.73 -11.09
N GLU A 143 26.42 15.43 -10.44
CA GLU A 143 26.02 15.15 -9.07
C GLU A 143 25.22 13.84 -8.98
N LYS A 144 25.27 13.21 -7.83
CA LYS A 144 24.45 12.04 -7.53
C LYS A 144 22.97 12.44 -7.42
N LEU A 145 22.05 11.57 -7.86
CA LEU A 145 20.61 11.76 -7.68
C LEU A 145 20.25 12.15 -6.25
N ASP A 146 20.84 11.46 -5.29
CA ASP A 146 20.70 11.75 -3.87
C ASP A 146 22.04 11.53 -3.18
N PRO A 147 22.75 12.60 -2.77
CA PRO A 147 24.03 12.52 -2.10
C PRO A 147 23.98 11.74 -0.79
N ALA A 148 22.84 11.76 -0.09
CA ALA A 148 22.64 11.06 1.18
C ALA A 148 22.29 9.57 0.99
N CYS A 149 21.98 9.14 -0.23
CA CYS A 149 21.58 7.78 -0.52
C CYS A 149 22.76 6.87 -0.90
N GLY A 150 22.88 5.74 -0.21
CA GLY A 150 23.92 4.73 -0.46
C GLY A 150 23.51 3.62 -1.43
N CYS A 151 22.36 3.70 -2.11
CA CYS A 151 21.89 2.63 -3.00
C CYS A 151 22.79 2.50 -4.27
N PRO A 152 22.74 1.33 -4.97
CA PRO A 152 23.55 1.11 -6.17
C PRO A 152 23.33 2.17 -7.28
N VAL A 153 22.11 2.68 -7.42
CA VAL A 153 21.79 3.72 -8.42
C VAL A 153 22.52 5.01 -8.09
N CYS A 154 22.37 5.53 -6.87
CA CYS A 154 23.02 6.78 -6.46
C CYS A 154 24.54 6.68 -6.38
N ARG A 155 25.11 5.47 -6.24
CA ARG A 155 26.57 5.26 -6.31
C ARG A 155 27.12 5.24 -7.73
N LYS A 156 26.30 4.77 -8.68
CA LYS A 156 26.77 4.46 -10.05
C LYS A 156 26.38 5.54 -11.08
N TYR A 157 25.29 6.22 -10.86
CA TYR A 157 24.72 7.17 -11.82
C TYR A 157 24.63 8.58 -11.24
N SER A 158 24.89 9.56 -12.12
CA SER A 158 24.60 10.97 -11.87
C SER A 158 23.21 11.35 -12.39
N ASP A 159 22.72 12.53 -12.04
CA ASP A 159 21.44 13.10 -12.52
C ASP A 159 21.35 13.04 -14.05
N ARG A 160 22.46 13.36 -14.76
CA ARG A 160 22.56 13.33 -16.21
C ARG A 160 22.37 11.93 -16.81
N LYS A 161 22.95 10.89 -16.19
CA LYS A 161 22.93 9.50 -16.71
C LYS A 161 21.62 8.79 -16.43
N SER A 162 20.77 9.34 -15.60
CA SER A 162 19.47 8.77 -15.25
C SER A 162 18.35 9.12 -16.24
N VAL A 163 18.64 9.97 -17.25
CA VAL A 163 17.68 10.50 -18.23
C VAL A 163 17.82 9.85 -19.61
N VAL A 164 18.73 8.91 -19.79
CA VAL A 164 18.94 8.18 -21.06
C VAL A 164 18.26 6.84 -21.03
#